data_c6946a6f41553caa1e85fb6bef91e89f
#
_entry.id   c6946a6f41553caa1e85fb6bef91e89f
#
_cell.length_a   1.000
_cell.length_b   1.000
_cell.length_c   1.000
_cell.angle_alpha   90.00
_cell.angle_beta   90.00
_cell.angle_gamma   90.00
#
_symmetry.space_group_name_H-M   'P 1'
#
loop_
_entity.id
_entity.type
_entity.pdbx_description
1 polymer ?
#
loop_
_entity_poly.entity_id
_entity_poly.type
_entity_poly.pdbx_seq_one_letter_code
_entity_poly.pdbx_strand_id
1 'polypeptide(L)'
;NDGLQNQAVIYVQDSPTSESEIFMDPNQFSNDGTIALGGIYFSQNHKYMGYSINVAGSDWQEFFVKDLTTGELLSDHLTWIKFSGMSWQGNGFYYKKYPTPDENEELSATNENANVYYHRLGTPQEADELIYYEADNPKLSPSISVSDDGRFMFLYRSSGTYGNMLSFRDSKVSDDGWTPLVD
;
A
#
# COMPACT_ATOMS: atom_id res chain seq x y z
N ASN A 1 19.27 -13.97 -4.34
CA ASN A 1 20.21 -13.07 -5.03
C ASN A 1 21.57 -13.78 -5.11
N ASP A 2 22.09 -13.97 -6.31
CA ASP A 2 23.37 -14.62 -6.59
C ASP A 2 24.57 -13.65 -6.50
N GLY A 3 24.34 -12.42 -6.04
CA GLY A 3 25.34 -11.36 -5.93
C GLY A 3 25.59 -10.55 -7.19
N LEU A 4 24.92 -10.88 -8.31
CA LEU A 4 25.03 -10.19 -9.59
C LEU A 4 23.78 -9.39 -9.96
N GLN A 5 22.67 -9.65 -9.29
CA GLN A 5 21.37 -8.97 -9.50
C GLN A 5 21.26 -7.70 -8.67
N ASN A 6 20.67 -6.67 -9.26
CA ASN A 6 20.40 -5.40 -8.55
C ASN A 6 19.39 -5.56 -7.42
N GLN A 7 18.41 -6.47 -7.60
CA GLN A 7 17.32 -6.72 -6.64
C GLN A 7 17.20 -8.22 -6.34
N ALA A 8 16.66 -8.53 -5.15
CA ALA A 8 16.36 -9.90 -4.78
C ALA A 8 15.20 -10.46 -5.62
N VAL A 9 15.37 -11.66 -6.13
CA VAL A 9 14.31 -12.44 -6.79
C VAL A 9 13.46 -13.11 -5.71
N ILE A 10 12.16 -13.11 -5.90
CA ILE A 10 11.20 -13.73 -4.98
C ILE A 10 10.84 -15.11 -5.52
N TYR A 11 10.95 -16.09 -4.65
CA TYR A 11 10.63 -17.47 -4.95
C TYR A 11 9.43 -17.94 -4.13
N VAL A 12 8.72 -18.92 -4.66
CA VAL A 12 7.64 -19.65 -3.98
C VAL A 12 7.98 -21.14 -3.89
N GLN A 13 7.53 -21.78 -2.83
CA GLN A 13 7.64 -23.21 -2.62
C GLN A 13 6.32 -23.75 -2.06
N ASP A 14 5.89 -24.90 -2.53
CA ASP A 14 4.69 -25.58 -2.01
C ASP A 14 4.91 -26.15 -0.60
N SER A 15 6.14 -26.48 -0.26
CA SER A 15 6.55 -26.95 1.06
C SER A 15 8.00 -26.58 1.34
N PRO A 16 8.47 -26.62 2.60
CA PRO A 16 9.85 -26.34 2.95
C PRO A 16 10.91 -27.25 2.28
N THR A 17 10.49 -28.35 1.67
CA THR A 17 11.36 -29.33 1.02
C THR A 17 11.14 -29.48 -0.49
N SER A 18 10.17 -28.77 -1.07
CA SER A 18 9.95 -28.74 -2.51
C SER A 18 10.98 -27.84 -3.20
N GLU A 19 11.15 -28.03 -4.51
CA GLU A 19 11.89 -27.08 -5.32
C GLU A 19 11.20 -25.71 -5.32
N SER A 20 12.01 -24.65 -5.39
CA SER A 20 11.52 -23.29 -5.45
C SER A 20 11.36 -22.84 -6.90
N GLU A 21 10.29 -22.12 -7.19
CA GLU A 21 10.03 -21.50 -8.48
C GLU A 21 10.10 -19.96 -8.35
N ILE A 22 10.47 -19.27 -9.44
CA ILE A 22 10.46 -17.82 -9.45
C ILE A 22 9.02 -17.35 -9.42
N PHE A 23 8.66 -16.64 -8.37
CA PHE A 23 7.35 -16.02 -8.20
C PHE A 23 7.31 -14.61 -8.81
N MET A 24 8.35 -13.82 -8.56
CA MET A 24 8.51 -12.47 -9.09
C MET A 24 10.00 -12.11 -9.19
N ASP A 25 10.41 -11.60 -10.33
CA ASP A 25 11.76 -11.09 -10.56
C ASP A 25 11.73 -9.57 -10.80
N PRO A 26 12.00 -8.76 -9.78
CA PRO A 26 12.02 -7.30 -9.92
C PRO A 26 13.09 -6.78 -10.88
N ASN A 27 14.11 -7.57 -11.20
CA ASN A 27 15.12 -7.17 -12.17
C ASN A 27 14.57 -7.07 -13.61
N GLN A 28 13.37 -7.61 -13.85
CA GLN A 28 12.67 -7.53 -15.14
C GLN A 28 11.74 -6.30 -15.26
N PHE A 29 11.58 -5.50 -14.21
CA PHE A 29 10.70 -4.33 -14.25
C PHE A 29 11.24 -3.21 -15.15
N SER A 30 12.56 -3.09 -15.26
CA SER A 30 13.20 -2.16 -16.19
C SER A 30 14.54 -2.70 -16.68
N ASN A 31 14.89 -2.32 -17.92
CA ASN A 31 16.16 -2.76 -18.52
C ASN A 31 17.39 -2.06 -17.90
N ASP A 32 17.21 -0.89 -17.31
CA ASP A 32 18.26 -0.05 -16.74
C ASP A 32 18.33 -0.15 -15.19
N GLY A 33 17.46 -0.97 -14.58
CA GLY A 33 17.42 -1.17 -13.13
C GLY A 33 16.90 0.03 -12.35
N THR A 34 16.23 0.99 -12.98
CA THR A 34 15.70 2.19 -12.32
C THR A 34 14.39 1.95 -11.58
N ILE A 35 13.70 0.82 -11.82
CA ILE A 35 12.47 0.46 -11.13
C ILE A 35 12.77 -0.56 -10.04
N ALA A 36 12.42 -0.23 -8.80
CA ALA A 36 12.60 -1.10 -7.65
C ALA A 36 11.26 -1.58 -7.08
N LEU A 37 11.23 -2.85 -6.63
CA LEU A 37 10.12 -3.36 -5.83
C LEU A 37 10.12 -2.68 -4.47
N GLY A 38 8.98 -2.05 -4.10
CA GLY A 38 8.80 -1.39 -2.81
C GLY A 38 8.26 -2.33 -1.74
N GLY A 39 7.16 -3.02 -2.01
CA GLY A 39 6.53 -3.94 -1.07
C GLY A 39 5.56 -4.90 -1.73
N ILE A 40 5.19 -5.96 -0.98
CA ILE A 40 4.20 -6.97 -1.39
C ILE A 40 3.18 -7.11 -0.29
N TYR A 41 1.90 -7.21 -0.67
CA TYR A 41 0.76 -7.21 0.23
C TYR A 41 -0.27 -8.24 -0.24
N PHE A 42 -0.48 -9.29 0.52
CA PHE A 42 -1.45 -10.32 0.20
C PHE A 42 -2.84 -10.00 0.76
N SER A 43 -3.88 -10.26 -0.04
CA SER A 43 -5.26 -10.19 0.44
C SER A 43 -5.52 -11.30 1.48
N GLN A 44 -6.44 -11.06 2.42
CA GLN A 44 -6.76 -12.01 3.50
C GLN A 44 -7.22 -13.38 3.00
N ASN A 45 -7.87 -13.42 1.84
CA ASN A 45 -8.31 -14.66 1.20
C ASN A 45 -7.23 -15.29 0.28
N HIS A 46 -6.03 -14.72 0.25
CA HIS A 46 -4.90 -15.12 -0.58
C HIS A 46 -5.19 -15.20 -2.10
N LYS A 47 -6.25 -14.55 -2.56
CA LYS A 47 -6.60 -14.52 -3.97
C LYS A 47 -5.82 -13.47 -4.75
N TYR A 48 -5.51 -12.35 -4.11
CA TYR A 48 -4.84 -11.22 -4.73
C TYR A 48 -3.53 -10.89 -4.03
N MET A 49 -2.59 -10.40 -4.80
CA MET A 49 -1.36 -9.81 -4.32
C MET A 49 -1.24 -8.39 -4.88
N GLY A 50 -1.24 -7.41 -3.99
CA GLY A 50 -0.80 -6.07 -4.33
C GLY A 50 0.72 -5.95 -4.22
N TYR A 51 1.32 -5.12 -5.05
CA TYR A 51 2.73 -4.77 -4.91
C TYR A 51 2.96 -3.32 -5.31
N SER A 52 4.00 -2.73 -4.76
CA SER A 52 4.41 -1.38 -5.09
C SER A 52 5.75 -1.37 -5.82
N ILE A 53 5.91 -0.39 -6.71
CA ILE A 53 7.20 -0.08 -7.32
C ILE A 53 7.59 1.37 -7.01
N ASN A 54 8.88 1.63 -6.97
CA ASN A 54 9.48 2.96 -6.92
C ASN A 54 10.26 3.19 -8.22
N VAL A 55 10.08 4.34 -8.85
CA VAL A 55 10.73 4.67 -10.11
C VAL A 55 11.87 5.66 -9.88
N ALA A 56 13.05 5.39 -10.46
CA ALA A 56 14.22 6.26 -10.47
C ALA A 56 14.68 6.76 -9.08
N GLY A 57 14.53 5.94 -8.04
CA GLY A 57 14.91 6.30 -6.67
C GLY A 57 13.99 7.34 -6.02
N SER A 58 12.87 7.65 -6.62
CA SER A 58 11.84 8.51 -6.03
C SER A 58 11.14 7.81 -4.86
N ASP A 59 10.68 8.61 -3.89
CA ASP A 59 9.77 8.13 -2.84
C ASP A 59 8.34 7.89 -3.36
N TRP A 60 8.01 8.36 -4.57
CA TRP A 60 6.72 8.10 -5.17
C TRP A 60 6.61 6.63 -5.58
N GLN A 61 5.47 6.06 -5.26
CA GLN A 61 5.15 4.66 -5.48
C GLN A 61 3.99 4.55 -6.47
N GLU A 62 4.02 3.49 -7.24
CA GLU A 62 2.89 3.03 -8.03
C GLU A 62 2.45 1.67 -7.52
N PHE A 63 1.14 1.45 -7.43
CA PHE A 63 0.55 0.22 -6.95
C PHE A 63 -0.09 -0.57 -8.08
N PHE A 64 0.13 -1.88 -8.04
CA PHE A 64 -0.42 -2.85 -8.97
C PHE A 64 -1.02 -4.02 -8.21
N VAL A 65 -1.97 -4.72 -8.84
CA VAL A 65 -2.62 -5.89 -8.27
C VAL A 65 -2.55 -7.07 -9.23
N LYS A 66 -2.17 -8.23 -8.71
CA LYS A 66 -2.11 -9.50 -9.44
C LYS A 66 -3.12 -10.48 -8.86
N ASP A 67 -3.90 -11.14 -9.71
CA ASP A 67 -4.73 -12.30 -9.33
C ASP A 67 -3.83 -13.53 -9.23
N LEU A 68 -3.73 -14.11 -8.04
CA LEU A 68 -2.89 -15.27 -7.79
C LEU A 68 -3.46 -16.58 -8.34
N THR A 69 -4.77 -16.60 -8.65
CA THR A 69 -5.42 -17.77 -9.24
C THR A 69 -5.09 -17.91 -10.73
N THR A 70 -5.09 -16.78 -11.44
CA THR A 70 -4.85 -16.75 -12.89
C THR A 70 -3.41 -16.39 -13.24
N GLY A 71 -2.69 -15.75 -12.31
CA GLY A 71 -1.36 -15.18 -12.53
C GLY A 71 -1.38 -13.86 -13.31
N GLU A 72 -2.57 -13.32 -13.63
CA GLU A 72 -2.72 -12.12 -14.44
C GLU A 72 -2.62 -10.84 -13.61
N LEU A 73 -2.05 -9.80 -14.21
CA LEU A 73 -2.08 -8.45 -13.68
C LEU A 73 -3.48 -7.86 -13.94
N LEU A 74 -4.11 -7.32 -12.89
CA LEU A 74 -5.38 -6.61 -13.02
C LEU A 74 -5.17 -5.21 -13.63
N SER A 75 -6.28 -4.57 -13.98
CA SER A 75 -6.27 -3.19 -14.50
C SER A 75 -6.01 -2.13 -13.42
N ASP A 76 -6.00 -2.53 -12.17
CA ASP A 76 -5.83 -1.66 -11.02
C ASP A 76 -4.38 -1.15 -10.97
N HIS A 77 -4.21 0.13 -11.30
CA HIS A 77 -2.95 0.84 -11.31
C HIS A 77 -3.15 2.18 -10.60
N LEU A 78 -2.54 2.34 -9.42
CA LEU A 78 -2.65 3.54 -8.61
C LEU A 78 -1.32 4.28 -8.61
N THR A 79 -1.39 5.60 -8.70
CA THR A 79 -0.22 6.49 -8.77
C THR A 79 -0.26 7.56 -7.67
N TRP A 80 0.80 8.35 -7.57
CA TRP A 80 0.93 9.44 -6.59
C TRP A 80 0.79 8.99 -5.14
N ILE A 81 1.34 7.82 -4.85
CA ILE A 81 1.37 7.21 -3.53
C ILE A 81 2.76 7.44 -2.92
N LYS A 82 2.83 7.70 -1.62
CA LYS A 82 4.09 7.94 -0.93
C LYS A 82 4.00 7.42 0.50
N PHE A 83 5.02 6.67 0.94
CA PHE A 83 5.11 6.09 2.29
C PHE A 83 3.86 5.31 2.70
N SER A 84 3.33 4.50 1.82
CA SER A 84 2.13 3.71 2.03
C SER A 84 2.36 2.24 1.74
N GLY A 85 1.59 1.39 2.43
CA GLY A 85 1.33 0.01 2.06
C GLY A 85 -0.13 -0.15 1.62
N MET A 86 -0.53 -1.40 1.34
CA MET A 86 -1.90 -1.79 1.09
C MET A 86 -2.42 -2.60 2.27
N SER A 87 -3.50 -2.14 2.91
CA SER A 87 -4.18 -2.89 3.97
C SER A 87 -5.49 -3.44 3.44
N TRP A 88 -5.52 -4.72 3.16
CA TRP A 88 -6.63 -5.38 2.51
C TRP A 88 -7.86 -5.52 3.40
N GLN A 89 -9.05 -5.31 2.83
CA GLN A 89 -10.35 -5.64 3.42
C GLN A 89 -11.38 -5.90 2.32
N GLY A 90 -12.04 -7.05 2.39
CA GLY A 90 -13.07 -7.40 1.40
C GLY A 90 -12.53 -7.47 -0.02
N ASN A 91 -13.12 -6.70 -0.94
CA ASN A 91 -12.70 -6.63 -2.35
C ASN A 91 -11.92 -5.36 -2.67
N GLY A 92 -11.00 -4.98 -1.76
CA GLY A 92 -10.18 -3.78 -1.94
C GLY A 92 -9.18 -3.61 -0.80
N PHE A 93 -8.57 -2.45 -0.74
CA PHE A 93 -7.55 -2.14 0.27
C PHE A 93 -7.53 -0.65 0.61
N TYR A 94 -7.08 -0.36 1.82
CA TYR A 94 -6.77 1.00 2.27
C TYR A 94 -5.34 1.35 1.91
N TYR A 95 -5.14 2.61 1.51
CA TYR A 95 -3.83 3.16 1.23
C TYR A 95 -3.79 4.65 1.54
N LYS A 96 -2.58 5.18 1.73
CA LYS A 96 -2.34 6.59 1.96
C LYS A 96 -1.88 7.26 0.67
N LYS A 97 -2.46 8.43 0.39
CA LYS A 97 -2.08 9.27 -0.74
C LYS A 97 -1.87 10.70 -0.27
N TYR A 98 -0.87 11.35 -0.83
CA TYR A 98 -0.66 12.80 -0.73
C TYR A 98 -1.36 13.51 -1.90
N PRO A 99 -1.62 14.83 -1.77
CA PRO A 99 -2.04 15.62 -2.92
C PRO A 99 -1.07 15.44 -4.09
N THR A 100 -1.60 15.33 -5.30
CA THR A 100 -0.78 15.28 -6.51
C THR A 100 0.02 16.59 -6.59
N PRO A 101 1.37 16.55 -6.69
CA PRO A 101 2.17 17.75 -6.81
C PRO A 101 1.88 18.50 -8.11
N ASP A 102 2.17 19.80 -8.11
CA ASP A 102 2.15 20.58 -9.33
C ASP A 102 3.26 20.10 -10.29
N GLU A 103 3.09 20.41 -11.59
CA GLU A 103 4.03 20.02 -12.63
C GLU A 103 5.45 20.52 -12.31
N ASN A 104 6.44 19.63 -12.30
CA ASN A 104 7.85 19.84 -11.94
C ASN A 104 8.12 20.06 -10.44
N GLU A 105 7.15 19.80 -9.55
CA GLU A 105 7.34 19.87 -8.10
C GLU A 105 7.37 18.50 -7.42
N GLU A 106 7.39 17.41 -8.17
CA GLU A 106 7.29 16.03 -7.66
C GLU A 106 8.37 15.67 -6.65
N LEU A 107 9.56 16.29 -6.75
CA LEU A 107 10.68 16.05 -5.85
C LEU A 107 10.80 17.09 -4.72
N SER A 108 10.11 18.22 -4.84
CA SER A 108 10.19 19.35 -3.89
C SER A 108 8.92 19.55 -3.06
N ALA A 109 7.80 18.94 -3.46
CA ALA A 109 6.53 19.04 -2.76
C ALA A 109 6.63 18.57 -1.30
N THR A 110 6.02 19.32 -0.38
CA THR A 110 5.97 18.96 1.05
C THR A 110 5.11 17.72 1.27
N ASN A 111 5.50 16.89 2.25
CA ASN A 111 4.72 15.72 2.63
C ASN A 111 3.66 16.14 3.67
N GLU A 112 2.66 16.89 3.23
CA GLU A 112 1.56 17.41 4.04
C GLU A 112 0.21 17.00 3.44
N ASN A 113 -0.85 17.02 4.25
CA ASN A 113 -2.22 16.68 3.84
C ASN A 113 -2.36 15.25 3.31
N ALA A 114 -1.69 14.30 3.95
CA ALA A 114 -1.86 12.89 3.63
C ALA A 114 -3.27 12.43 4.01
N ASN A 115 -3.92 11.73 3.10
CA ASN A 115 -5.27 11.20 3.27
C ASN A 115 -5.28 9.68 3.10
N VAL A 116 -6.20 8.98 3.77
CA VAL A 116 -6.41 7.56 3.59
C VAL A 116 -7.63 7.33 2.72
N TYR A 117 -7.45 6.52 1.68
CA TYR A 117 -8.49 6.11 0.74
C TYR A 117 -8.72 4.61 0.81
N TYR A 118 -9.90 4.18 0.37
CA TYR A 118 -10.21 2.79 0.08
C TYR A 118 -10.36 2.60 -1.41
N HIS A 119 -9.51 1.78 -2.00
CA HIS A 119 -9.60 1.36 -3.38
C HIS A 119 -10.38 0.07 -3.50
N ARG A 120 -11.39 0.06 -4.36
CA ARG A 120 -12.15 -1.16 -4.72
C ARG A 120 -11.58 -1.73 -6.02
N LEU A 121 -11.22 -2.99 -6.01
CA LEU A 121 -10.70 -3.65 -7.22
C LEU A 121 -11.65 -3.49 -8.41
N GLY A 122 -11.05 -3.19 -9.56
CA GLY A 122 -11.73 -2.99 -10.83
C GLY A 122 -12.38 -1.62 -11.00
N THR A 123 -12.10 -0.67 -10.10
CA THR A 123 -12.56 0.73 -10.26
C THR A 123 -11.37 1.66 -10.55
N PRO A 124 -11.59 2.80 -11.23
CA PRO A 124 -10.54 3.79 -11.41
C PRO A 124 -10.19 4.47 -10.08
N GLN A 125 -8.92 4.89 -9.90
CA GLN A 125 -8.43 5.53 -8.68
C GLN A 125 -9.20 6.80 -8.29
N GLU A 126 -9.75 7.53 -9.27
CA GLU A 126 -10.54 8.74 -9.05
C GLU A 126 -11.88 8.47 -8.35
N ALA A 127 -12.33 7.21 -8.37
CA ALA A 127 -13.55 6.77 -7.69
C ALA A 127 -13.29 6.26 -6.26
N ASP A 128 -12.04 6.33 -5.77
CA ASP A 128 -11.69 5.84 -4.45
C ASP A 128 -12.35 6.65 -3.34
N GLU A 129 -12.85 5.93 -2.35
CA GLU A 129 -13.54 6.51 -1.21
C GLU A 129 -12.55 7.14 -0.22
N LEU A 130 -12.74 8.42 0.14
CA LEU A 130 -11.99 9.08 1.19
C LEU A 130 -12.45 8.54 2.56
N ILE A 131 -11.57 7.87 3.28
CA ILE A 131 -11.86 7.23 4.57
C ILE A 131 -11.44 8.11 5.75
N TYR A 132 -10.29 8.78 5.62
CA TYR A 132 -9.79 9.64 6.69
C TYR A 132 -8.92 10.77 6.13
N TYR A 133 -9.13 11.95 6.67
CA TYR A 133 -8.24 13.09 6.50
C TYR A 133 -8.13 13.88 7.82
N GLU A 134 -7.02 14.58 8.00
CA GLU A 134 -6.79 15.43 9.15
C GLU A 134 -6.85 16.90 8.73
N ALA A 135 -7.94 17.60 9.13
CA ALA A 135 -8.19 18.98 8.71
C ALA A 135 -7.32 20.00 9.45
N ASP A 136 -7.03 19.72 10.74
CA ASP A 136 -6.42 20.72 11.64
C ASP A 136 -4.89 20.62 11.70
N ASN A 137 -4.32 19.51 11.25
CA ASN A 137 -2.87 19.27 11.28
C ASN A 137 -2.35 18.62 9.99
N PRO A 138 -1.99 19.41 8.99
CA PRO A 138 -1.55 18.91 7.68
C PRO A 138 -0.30 18.02 7.74
N LYS A 139 0.47 18.09 8.84
CA LYS A 139 1.69 17.29 9.03
C LYS A 139 1.44 15.91 9.63
N LEU A 140 0.23 15.64 10.11
CA LEU A 140 -0.13 14.30 10.54
C LEU A 140 -0.16 13.34 9.36
N SER A 141 0.49 12.20 9.55
CA SER A 141 0.54 11.11 8.57
C SER A 141 -0.38 9.97 9.05
N PRO A 142 -1.61 9.88 8.52
CA PRO A 142 -2.52 8.81 8.85
C PRO A 142 -2.16 7.52 8.09
N SER A 143 -2.45 6.37 8.67
CA SER A 143 -2.43 5.08 7.98
C SER A 143 -3.45 4.14 8.61
N ILE A 144 -3.99 3.21 7.82
CA ILE A 144 -4.91 2.18 8.29
C ILE A 144 -4.27 0.80 8.14
N SER A 145 -4.41 -0.02 9.19
CA SER A 145 -4.24 -1.46 9.10
C SER A 145 -5.52 -2.19 9.48
N VAL A 146 -5.73 -3.36 8.90
CA VAL A 146 -6.88 -4.22 9.14
C VAL A 146 -6.40 -5.51 9.79
N SER A 147 -7.13 -6.01 10.78
CA SER A 147 -6.84 -7.30 11.40
C SER A 147 -7.00 -8.45 10.39
N ASP A 148 -6.31 -9.58 10.63
CA ASP A 148 -6.31 -10.74 9.72
C ASP A 148 -7.72 -11.30 9.47
N ASP A 149 -8.62 -11.20 10.46
CA ASP A 149 -10.02 -11.59 10.32
C ASP A 149 -10.91 -10.53 9.64
N GLY A 150 -10.33 -9.39 9.24
CA GLY A 150 -11.03 -8.28 8.59
C GLY A 150 -11.97 -7.49 9.49
N ARG A 151 -12.01 -7.81 10.80
CA ARG A 151 -12.98 -7.20 11.72
C ARG A 151 -12.58 -5.83 12.22
N PHE A 152 -11.33 -5.68 12.65
CA PHE A 152 -10.87 -4.43 13.25
C PHE A 152 -10.05 -3.62 12.26
N MET A 153 -10.33 -2.33 12.21
CA MET A 153 -9.51 -1.35 11.51
C MET A 153 -8.77 -0.51 12.56
N PHE A 154 -7.50 -0.32 12.38
CA PHE A 154 -6.64 0.49 13.24
C PHE A 154 -6.15 1.71 12.46
N LEU A 155 -6.48 2.90 12.98
CA LEU A 155 -6.00 4.17 12.46
C LEU A 155 -4.80 4.64 13.27
N TYR A 156 -3.65 4.64 12.64
CA TYR A 156 -2.43 5.24 13.17
C TYR A 156 -2.30 6.66 12.67
N ARG A 157 -1.90 7.57 13.53
CA ARG A 157 -1.60 8.97 13.17
C ARG A 157 -0.27 9.33 13.80
N SER A 158 0.70 9.74 12.99
CA SER A 158 2.03 10.12 13.46
C SER A 158 2.38 11.53 13.04
N SER A 159 3.08 12.25 13.91
CA SER A 159 3.64 13.57 13.62
C SER A 159 5.17 13.49 13.65
N GLY A 160 5.78 13.44 12.47
CA GLY A 160 7.23 13.27 12.34
C GLY A 160 7.71 11.96 12.97
N THR A 161 8.75 12.04 13.83
CA THR A 161 9.32 10.87 14.52
C THR A 161 8.84 10.71 15.96
N TYR A 162 7.95 11.58 16.44
CA TYR A 162 7.48 11.61 17.81
C TYR A 162 5.97 11.45 17.87
N GLY A 163 5.54 10.63 18.83
CA GLY A 163 4.11 10.46 19.14
C GLY A 163 3.36 9.67 18.07
N ASN A 164 2.74 8.60 18.49
CA ASN A 164 1.82 7.83 17.66
C ASN A 164 0.48 7.82 18.38
N MET A 165 -0.54 8.33 17.71
CA MET A 165 -1.92 8.17 18.14
C MET A 165 -2.48 6.92 17.47
N LEU A 166 -3.25 6.15 18.22
CA LEU A 166 -3.89 4.93 17.74
C LEU A 166 -5.36 4.95 18.07
N SER A 167 -6.18 4.73 17.08
CA SER A 167 -7.63 4.52 17.24
C SER A 167 -8.05 3.25 16.52
N PHE A 168 -9.19 2.69 16.88
CA PHE A 168 -9.74 1.53 16.19
C PHE A 168 -11.23 1.71 15.87
N ARG A 169 -11.69 0.89 14.93
CA ARG A 169 -13.11 0.73 14.56
C ARG A 169 -13.40 -0.76 14.44
N ASP A 170 -14.53 -1.21 15.00
CA ASP A 170 -15.03 -2.58 14.84
C ASP A 170 -16.07 -2.60 13.71
N SER A 171 -15.81 -3.30 12.62
CA SER A 171 -16.72 -3.40 11.47
C SER A 171 -18.08 -4.06 11.78
N LYS A 172 -18.21 -4.72 12.94
CA LYS A 172 -19.46 -5.31 13.41
C LYS A 172 -20.32 -4.36 14.22
N VAL A 173 -19.79 -3.19 14.59
CA VAL A 173 -20.52 -2.16 15.31
C VAL A 173 -20.94 -1.09 14.31
N SER A 174 -22.20 -0.70 14.35
CA SER A 174 -22.79 0.29 13.43
C SER A 174 -22.36 1.75 13.70
N ASP A 175 -21.41 1.96 14.60
CA ASP A 175 -20.85 3.28 14.88
C ASP A 175 -19.64 3.51 13.95
N ASP A 176 -19.75 4.50 13.08
CA ASP A 176 -18.69 4.89 12.15
C ASP A 176 -17.56 5.69 12.82
N GLY A 177 -17.60 5.89 14.14
CA GLY A 177 -16.60 6.60 14.91
C GLY A 177 -15.29 5.82 15.11
N TRP A 178 -14.19 6.57 15.27
CA TRP A 178 -12.92 6.02 15.70
C TRP A 178 -12.81 6.07 17.23
N THR A 179 -12.62 4.92 17.86
CA THR A 179 -12.40 4.82 19.31
C THR A 179 -10.91 4.96 19.62
N PRO A 180 -10.48 5.98 20.38
CA PRO A 180 -9.06 6.15 20.70
C PRO A 180 -8.57 5.03 21.64
N LEU A 181 -7.35 4.56 21.40
CA LEU A 181 -6.60 3.63 22.24
C LEU A 181 -5.37 4.29 22.86
N VAL A 182 -4.72 5.15 22.10
CA VAL A 182 -3.54 5.94 22.49
C VAL A 182 -3.69 7.32 21.87
N ASP A 183 -3.53 8.36 22.69
CA ASP A 183 -3.55 9.77 22.31
C ASP A 183 -2.15 10.38 22.36
#